data_98f68752e26c658af849348b66a81a09
#
_entry.id   98f68752e26c658af849348b66a81a09
#
_cell.length_a   1.000
_cell.length_b   1.000
_cell.length_c   1.000
_cell.angle_alpha   90.00
_cell.angle_beta   90.00
_cell.angle_gamma   90.00
#
_symmetry.space_group_name_H-M   'P 1'
#
loop_
_entity.id
_entity.type
_entity.pdbx_description
1 polymer ?
#
loop_
_entity_poly.entity_id
_entity_poly.type
_entity_poly.pdbx_seq_one_letter_code
_entity_poly.pdbx_strand_id
1 'polypeptide(L)'
;MSIRIGINGFGRIGRLVFRAGIVRDDIEIVAVNAPDKKPEQLAYVVKYDTVHGRFNGSVDVVDGNLVVNGKTVKLLNSRDPHELGWGDLGVDYVLECTGKFLTKESAQAHLDAGAKVVVLSGPSKDDTPMFVCGVNLDKYDPSMTVVSNASCTTNCLAPLAKVINDNFGIIEGLM
;
A
#
# COMPACT_ATOMS: atom_id res chain seq x y z
N MET A 1 6.64 18.18 -6.76
CA MET A 1 6.02 17.82 -5.46
C MET A 1 5.95 16.32 -5.39
N SER A 2 6.40 15.71 -4.29
CA SER A 2 6.29 14.26 -4.06
C SER A 2 4.85 13.91 -3.66
N ILE A 3 4.40 12.71 -4.05
CA ILE A 3 3.11 12.17 -3.64
C ILE A 3 3.22 11.71 -2.18
N ARG A 4 2.31 12.18 -1.32
CA ARG A 4 2.31 11.90 0.12
C ARG A 4 1.46 10.68 0.45
N ILE A 5 2.09 9.66 1.06
CA ILE A 5 1.51 8.34 1.26
C ILE A 5 1.39 8.02 2.75
N GLY A 6 0.20 7.54 3.15
CA GLY A 6 -0.05 6.84 4.40
C GLY A 6 -0.16 5.33 4.17
N ILE A 7 0.36 4.52 5.08
CA ILE A 7 0.23 3.06 5.02
C ILE A 7 -0.60 2.59 6.21
N ASN A 8 -1.73 1.95 5.94
CA ASN A 8 -2.54 1.30 6.97
C ASN A 8 -2.26 -0.21 7.01
N GLY A 9 -1.68 -0.67 8.12
CA GLY A 9 -1.23 -2.04 8.29
C GLY A 9 0.25 -2.24 7.91
N PHE A 10 1.02 -2.76 8.86
CA PHE A 10 2.47 -2.94 8.70
C PHE A 10 2.87 -4.42 8.84
N GLY A 11 2.04 -5.29 8.27
CA GLY A 11 2.32 -6.70 8.09
C GLY A 11 3.34 -6.95 6.97
N ARG A 12 3.31 -8.15 6.40
CA ARG A 12 4.24 -8.53 5.31
C ARG A 12 4.17 -7.55 4.13
N ILE A 13 2.97 -7.22 3.67
CA ILE A 13 2.80 -6.35 2.50
C ILE A 13 3.16 -4.90 2.84
N GLY A 14 2.57 -4.32 3.88
CA GLY A 14 2.79 -2.90 4.20
C GLY A 14 4.27 -2.55 4.43
N ARG A 15 5.03 -3.42 5.14
CA ARG A 15 6.47 -3.18 5.36
C ARG A 15 7.32 -3.31 4.10
N LEU A 16 6.94 -4.17 3.15
CA LEU A 16 7.67 -4.30 1.88
C LEU A 16 7.35 -3.15 0.93
N VAL A 17 6.10 -2.72 0.88
CA VAL A 17 5.70 -1.49 0.17
C VAL A 17 6.44 -0.28 0.76
N PHE A 18 6.51 -0.19 2.09
CA PHE A 18 7.30 0.83 2.78
C PHE A 18 8.77 0.82 2.33
N ARG A 19 9.43 -0.34 2.34
CA ARG A 19 10.83 -0.47 1.93
C ARG A 19 11.05 -0.07 0.46
N ALA A 20 10.10 -0.38 -0.41
CA ALA A 20 10.15 -0.01 -1.83
C ALA A 20 9.91 1.49 -2.04
N GLY A 21 9.01 2.11 -1.26
CA GLY A 21 8.62 3.51 -1.41
C GLY A 21 9.59 4.49 -0.77
N ILE A 22 10.16 4.17 0.41
CA ILE A 22 10.96 5.13 1.20
C ILE A 22 12.27 5.55 0.51
N VAL A 23 12.75 4.79 -0.45
CA VAL A 23 13.96 5.06 -1.23
C VAL A 23 13.68 5.83 -2.53
N ARG A 24 12.42 6.12 -2.84
CA ARG A 24 12.02 6.88 -4.03
C ARG A 24 12.00 8.38 -3.73
N ASP A 25 12.25 9.20 -4.74
CA ASP A 25 12.25 10.67 -4.63
C ASP A 25 10.90 11.28 -5.00
N ASP A 26 10.08 10.56 -5.78
CA ASP A 26 8.74 10.98 -6.19
C ASP A 26 7.65 10.65 -5.15
N ILE A 27 8.00 9.90 -4.09
CA ILE A 27 7.10 9.46 -3.03
C ILE A 27 7.62 9.91 -1.67
N GLU A 28 6.73 10.39 -0.82
CA GLU A 28 6.97 10.67 0.59
C GLU A 28 6.03 9.82 1.45
N ILE A 29 6.58 8.82 2.15
CA ILE A 29 5.80 8.08 3.14
C ILE A 29 5.79 8.90 4.44
N VAL A 30 4.65 9.47 4.78
CA VAL A 30 4.52 10.40 5.92
C VAL A 30 4.08 9.71 7.20
N ALA A 31 3.30 8.64 7.09
CA ALA A 31 2.83 7.90 8.26
C ALA A 31 2.56 6.43 7.99
N VAL A 32 2.67 5.63 9.04
CA VAL A 32 2.34 4.21 9.07
C VAL A 32 1.45 3.94 10.27
N ASN A 33 0.32 3.31 10.05
CA ASN A 33 -0.54 2.81 11.14
C ASN A 33 -0.25 1.34 11.40
N ALA A 34 0.14 1.03 12.63
CA ALA A 34 0.47 -0.34 13.07
C ALA A 34 0.00 -0.58 14.50
N PRO A 35 -1.31 -0.81 14.72
CA PRO A 35 -1.87 -0.98 16.05
C PRO A 35 -1.14 -2.02 16.89
N ASP A 36 -0.96 -1.72 18.18
CA ASP A 36 -0.39 -2.60 19.20
C ASP A 36 1.08 -3.01 18.94
N LYS A 37 1.81 -2.30 18.12
CA LYS A 37 3.22 -2.57 17.84
C LYS A 37 4.11 -1.48 18.45
N LYS A 38 5.21 -1.89 19.06
CA LYS A 38 6.23 -0.95 19.55
C LYS A 38 7.08 -0.43 18.39
N PRO A 39 7.50 0.84 18.42
CA PRO A 39 8.36 1.44 17.38
C PRO A 39 9.61 0.62 17.07
N GLU A 40 10.26 0.06 18.10
CA GLU A 40 11.47 -0.74 17.94
C GLU A 40 11.21 -2.05 17.18
N GLN A 41 10.03 -2.66 17.38
CA GLN A 41 9.62 -3.85 16.63
C GLN A 41 9.40 -3.50 15.14
N LEU A 42 8.80 -2.34 14.87
CA LEU A 42 8.59 -1.87 13.51
C LEU A 42 9.92 -1.54 12.82
N ALA A 43 10.84 -0.87 13.52
CA ALA A 43 12.20 -0.63 13.03
C ALA A 43 12.94 -1.93 12.72
N TYR A 44 12.81 -2.93 13.59
CA TYR A 44 13.44 -4.24 13.38
C TYR A 44 12.93 -4.93 12.10
N VAL A 45 11.61 -4.98 11.87
CA VAL A 45 11.04 -5.65 10.68
C VAL A 45 11.22 -4.85 9.39
N VAL A 46 11.52 -3.54 9.47
CA VAL A 46 12.00 -2.77 8.33
C VAL A 46 13.45 -3.13 8.02
N LYS A 47 14.29 -3.21 9.06
CA LYS A 47 15.74 -3.42 8.90
C LYS A 47 16.08 -4.83 8.41
N TYR A 48 15.34 -5.85 8.89
CA TYR A 48 15.63 -7.25 8.60
C TYR A 48 14.43 -7.96 7.97
N ASP A 49 14.66 -8.62 6.87
CA ASP A 49 13.67 -9.45 6.18
C ASP A 49 14.32 -10.73 5.68
N THR A 50 13.68 -11.88 5.94
CA THR A 50 14.24 -13.20 5.60
C THR A 50 14.31 -13.47 4.10
N VAL A 51 13.45 -12.83 3.30
CA VAL A 51 13.40 -13.02 1.84
C VAL A 51 14.18 -11.91 1.13
N HIS A 52 13.94 -10.65 1.53
CA HIS A 52 14.53 -9.48 0.88
C HIS A 52 15.82 -8.98 1.55
N GLY A 53 16.30 -9.69 2.57
CA GLY A 53 17.54 -9.38 3.23
C GLY A 53 17.49 -8.08 4.06
N ARG A 54 18.66 -7.62 4.45
CA ARG A 54 18.84 -6.40 5.23
C ARG A 54 18.50 -5.18 4.39
N PHE A 55 17.78 -4.21 4.97
CA PHE A 55 17.51 -2.92 4.34
C PHE A 55 18.84 -2.14 4.14
N ASN A 56 19.03 -1.64 2.94
CA ASN A 56 20.21 -0.82 2.62
C ASN A 56 19.96 0.63 2.99
N GLY A 57 20.22 0.98 4.24
CA GLY A 57 20.03 2.32 4.78
C GLY A 57 19.97 2.33 6.30
N SER A 58 19.82 3.52 6.88
CA SER A 58 19.61 3.69 8.31
C SER A 58 18.13 3.48 8.67
N VAL A 59 17.91 2.87 9.83
CA VAL A 59 16.57 2.69 10.41
C VAL A 59 16.71 2.90 11.91
N ASP A 60 16.13 3.96 12.41
CA ASP A 60 16.20 4.39 13.80
C ASP A 60 14.80 4.68 14.34
N VAL A 61 14.67 4.81 15.66
CA VAL A 61 13.48 5.28 16.34
C VAL A 61 13.84 6.55 17.10
N VAL A 62 13.11 7.62 16.81
CA VAL A 62 13.28 8.91 17.49
C VAL A 62 11.90 9.45 17.88
N ASP A 63 11.74 9.82 19.15
CA ASP A 63 10.48 10.34 19.69
C ASP A 63 9.24 9.47 19.35
N GLY A 64 9.42 8.15 19.38
CA GLY A 64 8.35 7.19 19.08
C GLY A 64 8.00 7.04 17.59
N ASN A 65 8.74 7.68 16.68
CA ASN A 65 8.53 7.59 15.23
C ASN A 65 9.69 6.84 14.56
N LEU A 66 9.44 6.30 13.34
CA LEU A 66 10.53 5.75 12.53
C LEU A 66 11.31 6.88 11.86
N VAL A 67 12.63 6.78 11.87
CA VAL A 67 13.51 7.63 11.08
C VAL A 67 14.31 6.74 10.14
N VAL A 68 14.03 6.85 8.83
CA VAL A 68 14.65 6.00 7.82
C VAL A 68 15.36 6.88 6.79
N ASN A 69 16.66 6.70 6.64
CA ASN A 69 17.51 7.54 5.78
C ASN A 69 17.34 9.04 6.08
N GLY A 70 17.18 9.40 7.35
CA GLY A 70 16.94 10.78 7.79
C GLY A 70 15.52 11.31 7.58
N LYS A 71 14.62 10.54 6.97
CA LYS A 71 13.21 10.89 6.80
C LYS A 71 12.38 10.37 7.98
N THR A 72 11.65 11.28 8.64
CA THR A 72 10.75 10.91 9.75
C THR A 72 9.42 10.41 9.22
N VAL A 73 8.99 9.24 9.68
CA VAL A 73 7.71 8.63 9.37
C VAL A 73 6.90 8.48 10.66
N LYS A 74 5.76 9.14 10.72
CA LYS A 74 4.90 9.13 11.90
C LYS A 74 4.30 7.75 12.13
N LEU A 75 4.36 7.26 13.37
CA LEU A 75 3.68 6.04 13.77
C LEU A 75 2.32 6.35 14.37
N LEU A 76 1.29 5.73 13.81
CA LEU A 76 -0.09 5.79 14.29
C LEU A 76 -0.47 4.47 14.92
N ASN A 77 -1.43 4.52 15.85
CA ASN A 77 -1.87 3.37 16.64
C ASN A 77 -3.38 3.42 16.83
N SER A 78 -4.15 3.20 15.77
CA SER A 78 -5.60 3.01 15.88
C SER A 78 -6.07 1.83 15.05
N ARG A 79 -7.10 1.14 15.54
CA ARG A 79 -7.79 0.08 14.81
C ARG A 79 -8.96 0.63 13.98
N ASP A 80 -9.39 1.85 14.27
CA ASP A 80 -10.42 2.57 13.53
C ASP A 80 -9.76 3.51 12.50
N PRO A 81 -9.98 3.32 11.20
CA PRO A 81 -9.43 4.19 10.18
C PRO A 81 -9.91 5.65 10.26
N HIS A 82 -11.08 5.92 10.82
CA HIS A 82 -11.59 7.29 11.00
C HIS A 82 -10.72 8.13 11.93
N GLU A 83 -10.00 7.50 12.86
CA GLU A 83 -9.15 8.17 13.84
C GLU A 83 -7.73 8.49 13.33
N LEU A 84 -7.40 8.11 12.09
CA LEU A 84 -6.02 8.18 11.60
C LEU A 84 -5.59 9.58 11.14
N GLY A 85 -6.56 10.50 10.92
CA GLY A 85 -6.28 11.90 10.63
C GLY A 85 -5.38 12.11 9.40
N TRP A 86 -5.62 11.37 8.32
CA TRP A 86 -4.83 11.46 7.10
C TRP A 86 -4.78 12.86 6.51
N GLY A 87 -5.90 13.60 6.62
CA GLY A 87 -6.00 14.98 6.15
C GLY A 87 -5.03 15.92 6.88
N ASP A 88 -4.93 15.80 8.22
CA ASP A 88 -4.02 16.61 9.04
C ASP A 88 -2.55 16.33 8.72
N LEU A 89 -2.26 15.13 8.25
CA LEU A 89 -0.94 14.71 7.81
C LEU A 89 -0.66 15.05 6.34
N GLY A 90 -1.64 15.59 5.63
CA GLY A 90 -1.53 15.92 4.21
C GLY A 90 -1.32 14.70 3.33
N VAL A 91 -1.92 13.57 3.66
CA VAL A 91 -1.82 12.32 2.90
C VAL A 91 -2.67 12.42 1.64
N ASP A 92 -2.06 12.16 0.48
CA ASP A 92 -2.78 12.07 -0.79
C ASP A 92 -3.36 10.66 -0.99
N TYR A 93 -2.54 9.63 -0.77
CA TYR A 93 -2.91 8.24 -0.99
C TYR A 93 -2.73 7.42 0.28
N VAL A 94 -3.75 6.64 0.63
CA VAL A 94 -3.62 5.59 1.64
C VAL A 94 -3.43 4.25 0.96
N LEU A 95 -2.38 3.53 1.33
CA LEU A 95 -2.18 2.14 0.95
C LEU A 95 -2.76 1.25 2.05
N GLU A 96 -3.89 0.62 1.75
CA GLU A 96 -4.58 -0.28 2.68
C GLU A 96 -3.95 -1.67 2.60
N CYS A 97 -3.14 -1.99 3.61
CA CYS A 97 -2.33 -3.20 3.65
C CYS A 97 -2.72 -4.16 4.80
N THR A 98 -3.88 -3.95 5.44
CA THR A 98 -4.34 -4.83 6.54
C THR A 98 -5.02 -6.11 6.03
N GLY A 99 -5.56 -6.08 4.81
CA GLY A 99 -6.40 -7.12 4.27
C GLY A 99 -7.82 -7.20 4.88
N LYS A 100 -8.21 -6.18 5.66
CA LYS A 100 -9.53 -6.12 6.32
C LYS A 100 -10.52 -5.23 5.58
N PHE A 101 -10.08 -4.08 5.12
CA PHE A 101 -10.91 -3.05 4.49
C PHE A 101 -10.83 -3.18 2.97
N LEU A 102 -11.41 -4.28 2.42
CA LEU A 102 -11.29 -4.66 1.01
C LEU A 102 -12.56 -4.39 0.19
N THR A 103 -13.41 -3.50 0.66
CA THR A 103 -14.60 -3.02 -0.06
C THR A 103 -14.59 -1.51 -0.11
N LYS A 104 -15.27 -0.93 -1.10
CA LYS A 104 -15.44 0.52 -1.22
C LYS A 104 -16.05 1.13 0.05
N GLU A 105 -17.06 0.45 0.61
CA GLU A 105 -17.72 0.87 1.85
C GLU A 105 -16.73 0.91 3.02
N SER A 106 -15.97 -0.18 3.23
CA SER A 106 -15.01 -0.24 4.34
C SER A 106 -13.82 0.69 4.16
N ALA A 107 -13.40 0.96 2.93
CA ALA A 107 -12.32 1.88 2.61
C ALA A 107 -12.75 3.36 2.74
N GLN A 108 -14.07 3.64 2.73
CA GLN A 108 -14.59 4.99 2.88
C GLN A 108 -14.09 5.67 4.15
N ALA A 109 -13.90 4.92 5.23
CA ALA A 109 -13.34 5.43 6.49
C ALA A 109 -11.99 6.15 6.33
N HIS A 110 -11.16 5.75 5.39
CA HIS A 110 -9.90 6.43 5.08
C HIS A 110 -10.12 7.76 4.35
N LEU A 111 -11.12 7.80 3.45
CA LEU A 111 -11.49 9.04 2.75
C LEU A 111 -12.11 10.03 3.75
N ASP A 112 -12.95 9.56 4.66
CA ASP A 112 -13.55 10.38 5.73
C ASP A 112 -12.49 10.92 6.68
N ALA A 113 -11.40 10.18 6.92
CA ALA A 113 -10.21 10.62 7.65
C ALA A 113 -9.32 11.59 6.86
N GLY A 114 -9.69 11.96 5.64
CA GLY A 114 -9.05 13.00 4.84
C GLY A 114 -8.05 12.52 3.78
N ALA A 115 -7.97 11.22 3.49
CA ALA A 115 -7.23 10.74 2.33
C ALA A 115 -7.96 11.10 1.02
N LYS A 116 -7.22 11.36 -0.05
CA LYS A 116 -7.83 11.65 -1.37
C LYS A 116 -8.16 10.37 -2.14
N VAL A 117 -7.30 9.38 -2.04
CA VAL A 117 -7.44 8.09 -2.74
C VAL A 117 -7.00 6.96 -1.82
N VAL A 118 -7.68 5.83 -1.90
CA VAL A 118 -7.32 4.57 -1.21
C VAL A 118 -6.96 3.51 -2.23
N VAL A 119 -5.77 2.91 -2.06
CA VAL A 119 -5.32 1.78 -2.85
C VAL A 119 -5.33 0.53 -1.98
N LEU A 120 -6.19 -0.41 -2.30
CA LEU A 120 -6.27 -1.71 -1.63
C LEU A 120 -5.12 -2.59 -2.12
N SER A 121 -4.31 -3.11 -1.21
CA SER A 121 -3.19 -4.00 -1.55
C SER A 121 -3.60 -5.44 -1.85
N GLY A 122 -4.87 -5.76 -1.76
CA GLY A 122 -5.46 -7.06 -2.03
C GLY A 122 -6.69 -6.97 -2.93
N PRO A 123 -7.23 -8.10 -3.40
CA PRO A 123 -8.40 -8.11 -4.26
C PRO A 123 -9.59 -7.53 -3.51
N SER A 124 -10.34 -6.67 -4.20
CA SER A 124 -11.59 -6.17 -3.67
C SER A 124 -12.62 -7.28 -3.54
N LYS A 125 -13.54 -7.13 -2.59
CA LYS A 125 -14.65 -8.08 -2.35
C LYS A 125 -15.98 -7.58 -2.92
N ASP A 126 -15.95 -6.47 -3.63
CA ASP A 126 -17.07 -5.83 -4.29
C ASP A 126 -16.69 -5.41 -5.72
N ASP A 127 -17.40 -4.47 -6.31
CA ASP A 127 -17.17 -3.93 -7.65
C ASP A 127 -16.06 -2.86 -7.73
N THR A 128 -15.26 -2.66 -6.67
CA THR A 128 -14.11 -1.75 -6.69
C THR A 128 -13.17 -2.09 -7.85
N PRO A 129 -12.82 -1.14 -8.73
CA PRO A 129 -11.95 -1.39 -9.86
C PRO A 129 -10.61 -1.98 -9.45
N MET A 130 -10.19 -3.06 -10.13
CA MET A 130 -8.90 -3.72 -9.91
C MET A 130 -7.97 -3.46 -11.09
N PHE A 131 -6.73 -3.11 -10.78
CA PHE A 131 -5.70 -2.81 -11.77
C PHE A 131 -4.47 -3.68 -11.61
N VAL A 132 -3.92 -4.08 -12.75
CA VAL A 132 -2.64 -4.79 -12.83
C VAL A 132 -1.73 -4.02 -13.78
N CYS A 133 -0.51 -3.72 -13.33
CA CYS A 133 0.49 -3.01 -14.12
C CYS A 133 0.78 -3.76 -15.43
N GLY A 134 0.79 -3.02 -16.56
CA GLY A 134 1.00 -3.58 -17.89
C GLY A 134 -0.20 -4.32 -18.49
N VAL A 135 -1.33 -4.39 -17.78
CA VAL A 135 -2.54 -5.09 -18.25
C VAL A 135 -3.67 -4.13 -18.57
N ASN A 136 -4.08 -3.30 -17.61
CA ASN A 136 -5.28 -2.46 -17.74
C ASN A 136 -5.19 -1.10 -17.03
N LEU A 137 -4.00 -0.56 -16.81
CA LEU A 137 -3.84 0.78 -16.21
C LEU A 137 -4.41 1.90 -17.08
N ASP A 138 -4.54 1.67 -18.39
CA ASP A 138 -5.19 2.57 -19.34
C ASP A 138 -6.67 2.83 -19.02
N LYS A 139 -7.29 1.97 -18.23
CA LYS A 139 -8.68 2.10 -17.78
C LYS A 139 -8.83 2.88 -16.47
N TYR A 140 -7.72 3.33 -15.87
CA TYR A 140 -7.78 4.14 -14.66
C TYR A 140 -8.32 5.53 -14.98
N ASP A 141 -9.30 5.97 -14.19
CA ASP A 141 -9.86 7.31 -14.24
C ASP A 141 -9.53 8.04 -12.92
N PRO A 142 -8.98 9.27 -12.97
CA PRO A 142 -8.65 10.05 -11.78
C PRO A 142 -9.82 10.35 -10.83
N SER A 143 -11.07 10.17 -11.27
CA SER A 143 -12.24 10.28 -10.42
C SER A 143 -12.43 9.08 -9.47
N MET A 144 -11.70 7.98 -9.70
CA MET A 144 -11.73 6.79 -8.85
C MET A 144 -11.01 7.06 -7.53
N THR A 145 -11.74 7.11 -6.44
CA THR A 145 -11.19 7.38 -5.10
C THR A 145 -10.79 6.11 -4.35
N VAL A 146 -11.31 4.95 -4.74
CA VAL A 146 -10.92 3.64 -4.19
C VAL A 146 -10.63 2.70 -5.34
N VAL A 147 -9.43 2.15 -5.36
CA VAL A 147 -8.97 1.19 -6.36
C VAL A 147 -8.22 0.03 -5.71
N SER A 148 -8.12 -1.09 -6.40
CA SER A 148 -7.41 -2.27 -5.91
C SER A 148 -6.26 -2.66 -6.83
N ASN A 149 -5.14 -3.08 -6.23
CA ASN A 149 -3.99 -3.66 -6.94
C ASN A 149 -4.19 -5.17 -7.23
N ALA A 150 -5.42 -5.67 -7.12
CA ALA A 150 -5.79 -7.06 -7.32
C ALA A 150 -5.04 -8.03 -6.36
N SER A 151 -5.03 -9.33 -6.67
CA SER A 151 -4.34 -10.34 -5.87
C SER A 151 -2.92 -10.61 -6.37
N CYS A 152 -2.10 -11.23 -5.54
CA CYS A 152 -0.78 -11.71 -5.94
C CYS A 152 -0.86 -12.73 -7.10
N THR A 153 -1.87 -13.59 -7.09
CA THR A 153 -2.12 -14.57 -8.18
C THR A 153 -2.60 -13.89 -9.44
N THR A 154 -3.43 -12.84 -9.35
CA THR A 154 -3.84 -12.04 -10.51
C THR A 154 -2.66 -11.29 -11.12
N ASN A 155 -1.80 -10.70 -10.28
CA ASN A 155 -0.59 -10.02 -10.75
C ASN A 155 0.41 -10.98 -11.43
N CYS A 156 0.40 -12.25 -11.06
CA CYS A 156 1.17 -13.30 -11.74
C CYS A 156 0.55 -13.68 -13.09
N LEU A 157 -0.75 -14.02 -13.09
CA LEU A 157 -1.42 -14.62 -14.24
C LEU A 157 -1.78 -13.60 -15.34
N ALA A 158 -2.31 -12.43 -14.96
CA ALA A 158 -2.89 -11.50 -15.93
C ALA A 158 -1.88 -10.97 -16.97
N PRO A 159 -0.65 -10.59 -16.63
CA PRO A 159 0.35 -10.19 -17.63
C PRO A 159 0.70 -11.33 -18.59
N LEU A 160 0.86 -12.55 -18.07
CA LEU A 160 1.16 -13.72 -18.89
C LEU A 160 0.01 -14.05 -19.84
N ALA A 161 -1.21 -14.12 -19.31
CA ALA A 161 -2.41 -14.37 -20.09
C ALA A 161 -2.63 -13.31 -21.17
N LYS A 162 -2.37 -12.02 -20.84
CA LYS A 162 -2.48 -10.92 -21.79
C LYS A 162 -1.53 -11.14 -22.97
N VAL A 163 -0.25 -11.44 -22.72
CA VAL A 163 0.73 -11.65 -23.79
C VAL A 163 0.33 -12.82 -24.69
N ILE A 164 -0.10 -13.93 -24.10
CA ILE A 164 -0.53 -15.12 -24.86
C ILE A 164 -1.80 -14.79 -25.68
N ASN A 165 -2.79 -14.14 -25.06
CA ASN A 165 -4.03 -13.81 -25.73
C ASN A 165 -3.83 -12.83 -26.90
N ASP A 166 -3.02 -11.79 -26.69
CA ASP A 166 -2.81 -10.74 -27.70
C ASP A 166 -2.04 -11.26 -28.94
N ASN A 167 -1.21 -12.29 -28.78
CA ASN A 167 -0.40 -12.82 -29.88
C ASN A 167 -0.94 -14.10 -30.51
N PHE A 168 -1.63 -14.94 -29.75
CA PHE A 168 -2.06 -16.27 -30.20
C PHE A 168 -3.54 -16.54 -30.02
N GLY A 169 -4.21 -15.77 -29.18
CA GLY A 169 -5.57 -16.05 -28.73
C GLY A 169 -5.62 -17.18 -27.70
N ILE A 170 -6.55 -17.09 -26.75
CA ILE A 170 -6.83 -18.12 -25.75
C ILE A 170 -8.24 -18.62 -25.99
N ILE A 171 -8.38 -19.93 -26.27
CA ILE A 171 -9.68 -20.58 -26.43
C ILE A 171 -10.14 -21.13 -25.07
N GLU A 172 -9.25 -21.80 -24.36
CA GLU A 172 -9.53 -22.39 -23.05
C GLU A 172 -8.34 -22.20 -22.11
N GLY A 173 -8.58 -22.16 -20.82
CA GLY A 173 -7.54 -22.07 -19.79
C GLY A 173 -7.97 -22.82 -18.52
N LEU A 174 -7.02 -23.50 -17.89
CA LEU A 174 -7.18 -24.15 -16.60
C LEU A 174 -6.11 -23.64 -15.63
N MET A 175 -6.56 -23.18 -14.46
CA MET A 175 -5.68 -22.73 -13.38
C MET A 175 -6.02 -23.47 -12.07
#